data_5af300e4ba1dfd480140f4e417a7a023
#
_entry.id   5af300e4ba1dfd480140f4e417a7a023
#
_cell.length_a   1.000
_cell.length_b   1.000
_cell.length_c   1.000
_cell.angle_alpha   90.00
_cell.angle_beta   90.00
_cell.angle_gamma   90.00
#
_symmetry.space_group_name_H-M   'P 1'
#
loop_
_entity.id
_entity.type
_entity.pdbx_description
1 polymer ?
#
loop_
_entity_poly.entity_id
_entity_poly.type
_entity_poly.pdbx_seq_one_letter_code
_entity_poly.pdbx_strand_id
1 'polypeptide(L)' 'MAGYTKGTKAWYNFLRGRLLIISTKLQSPDMSQEERMALYNEQNRIILELDSVNV' A
#
# COMPACT_ATOMS: atom_id res chain seq x y z
N MET A 1 -0.23 15.71 -12.04
CA MET A 1 -0.34 15.16 -11.39
C MET A 1 -1.27 14.70 -10.90
N ALA A 2 -1.52 14.09 -10.65
CA ALA A 2 -2.69 13.87 -10.27
C ALA A 2 -2.78 13.00 -9.24
N GLY A 3 -3.01 13.33 -8.21
CA GLY A 3 -3.27 12.51 -7.09
C GLY A 3 -4.74 12.27 -7.00
N TYR A 4 -5.08 11.30 -6.21
CA TYR A 4 -6.47 11.03 -5.92
C TYR A 4 -6.84 11.81 -4.66
N THR A 5 -8.05 12.29 -4.62
CA THR A 5 -8.55 12.97 -3.42
C THR A 5 -8.78 11.93 -2.32
N LYS A 6 -8.18 12.14 -1.18
CA LYS A 6 -8.29 11.22 -0.05
C LYS A 6 -9.76 11.02 0.33
N GLY A 7 -10.13 9.77 0.52
CA GLY A 7 -11.49 9.42 0.89
C GLY A 7 -12.41 9.10 -0.27
N THR A 8 -11.98 9.37 -1.49
CA THR A 8 -12.81 9.01 -2.65
C THR A 8 -12.65 7.54 -2.97
N LYS A 9 -13.61 7.04 -3.76
CA LYS A 9 -13.57 5.65 -4.19
C LYS A 9 -12.32 5.36 -5.01
N ALA A 10 -11.93 6.30 -5.87
CA ALA A 10 -10.74 6.12 -6.70
C ALA A 10 -9.49 6.01 -5.84
N TRP A 11 -9.39 6.87 -4.82
CA TRP A 11 -8.26 6.83 -3.90
C TRP A 11 -8.22 5.50 -3.15
N TYR A 12 -9.37 5.04 -2.68
CA TYR A 12 -9.48 3.80 -1.94
C TYR A 12 -9.04 2.61 -2.81
N ASN A 13 -9.54 2.57 -4.04
CA ASN A 13 -9.19 1.49 -4.96
C ASN A 13 -7.71 1.51 -5.32
N PHE A 14 -7.14 2.71 -5.47
CA PHE A 14 -5.72 2.84 -5.77
C PHE A 14 -4.87 2.24 -4.64
N LEU A 15 -5.20 2.59 -3.40
CA LEU A 15 -4.43 2.09 -2.27
C LEU A 15 -4.60 0.58 -2.09
N ARG A 16 -5.80 0.07 -2.31
CA ARG A 16 -6.02 -1.37 -2.23
C ARG A 16 -5.23 -2.11 -3.31
N GLY A 17 -5.16 -1.53 -4.50
CA GLY A 17 -4.36 -2.10 -5.56
C GLY A 17 -2.89 -2.14 -5.20
N ARG A 18 -2.39 -1.06 -4.58
CA ARG A 18 -1.00 -1.03 -4.13
C ARG A 18 -0.73 -2.12 -3.09
N LEU A 19 -1.66 -2.31 -2.16
CA LEU A 19 -1.50 -3.36 -1.16
C LEU A 19 -1.38 -4.74 -1.80
N LEU A 20 -2.19 -4.98 -2.81
CA LEU A 20 -2.15 -6.26 -3.50
C LEU A 20 -0.80 -6.47 -4.20
N ILE A 21 -0.30 -5.44 -4.85
CA ILE A 21 1.00 -5.50 -5.51
C ILE A 21 2.10 -5.77 -4.49
N ILE A 22 2.06 -5.07 -3.36
CA ILE A 22 3.06 -5.25 -2.31
C ILE A 22 3.01 -6.67 -1.77
N SER A 23 1.82 -7.18 -1.49
CA SER A 23 1.68 -8.53 -0.98
C SER A 23 2.26 -9.55 -1.94
N THR A 24 2.01 -9.35 -3.23
CA THR A 24 2.53 -10.25 -4.24
C THR A 24 4.06 -10.21 -4.28
N LYS A 25 4.63 -9.02 -4.21
CA LYS A 25 6.07 -8.88 -4.23
C LYS A 25 6.72 -9.48 -2.99
N LEU A 26 6.07 -9.37 -1.84
CA LEU A 26 6.62 -9.91 -0.61
C LEU A 26 6.68 -11.43 -0.60
N GLN A 27 5.99 -12.09 -1.50
CA GLN A 27 6.06 -13.54 -1.62
C GLN A 27 7.28 -14.00 -2.40
N SER A 28 8.02 -13.08 -3.01
CA SER A 28 9.19 -13.44 -3.79
C SER A 28 10.34 -13.87 -2.87
N PRO A 29 10.97 -15.01 -3.11
CA PRO A 29 12.07 -15.47 -2.27
C PRO A 29 13.39 -14.76 -2.56
N ASP A 30 13.46 -14.05 -3.68
CA ASP A 30 14.71 -13.42 -4.10
C ASP A 30 14.86 -11.98 -3.64
N MET A 31 13.92 -11.50 -2.87
CA MET A 31 13.93 -10.12 -2.44
C MET A 31 14.93 -9.91 -1.32
N SER A 32 15.69 -8.82 -1.40
CA SER A 32 16.62 -8.49 -0.34
C SER A 32 15.85 -8.05 0.91
N GLN A 33 16.54 -8.10 2.05
CA GLN A 33 15.91 -7.71 3.29
C GLN A 33 15.53 -6.23 3.30
N GLU A 34 16.37 -5.39 2.70
CA GLU A 34 16.08 -3.96 2.63
C GLU A 34 14.83 -3.69 1.81
N GLU A 35 14.70 -4.36 0.68
CA GLU A 35 13.51 -4.21 -0.14
C GLU A 35 12.27 -4.69 0.60
N ARG A 36 12.41 -5.81 1.30
CA ARG A 36 11.29 -6.37 2.06
C ARG A 36 10.82 -5.41 3.14
N MET A 37 11.77 -4.80 3.85
CA MET A 37 11.43 -3.84 4.89
C MET A 37 10.78 -2.59 4.31
N ALA A 38 11.26 -2.13 3.17
CA ALA A 38 10.65 -0.96 2.53
C ALA A 38 9.21 -1.25 2.14
N LEU A 39 8.95 -2.45 1.64
CA LEU A 39 7.59 -2.82 1.27
C LEU A 39 6.68 -2.97 2.48
N TYR A 40 7.20 -3.51 3.57
CA TYR A 40 6.43 -3.60 4.80
C TYR A 40 6.08 -2.21 5.33
N ASN A 41 7.03 -1.28 5.25
CA ASN A 41 6.77 0.08 5.69
C ASN A 41 5.69 0.75 4.86
N GLU A 42 5.74 0.55 3.55
CA GLU A 42 4.72 1.09 2.67
C GLU A 42 3.36 0.46 2.96
N GLN A 43 3.35 -0.84 3.18
CA GLN A 43 2.12 -1.55 3.49
C GLN A 43 1.48 -0.99 4.76
N ASN A 44 2.28 -0.80 5.80
CA ASN A 44 1.77 -0.27 7.06
C ASN A 44 1.22 1.14 6.88
N ARG A 45 1.91 1.96 6.09
CA ARG A 45 1.46 3.32 5.85
C ARG A 45 0.10 3.33 5.15
N ILE A 46 -0.06 2.46 4.15
CA ILE A 46 -1.31 2.40 3.41
C ILE A 46 -2.44 1.94 4.33
N ILE A 47 -2.17 0.94 5.15
CA ILE A 47 -3.19 0.45 6.07
C ILE A 47 -3.63 1.55 7.04
N LEU A 48 -2.67 2.32 7.54
CA LEU A 48 -3.00 3.41 8.45
C LEU A 48 -3.84 4.48 7.75
N GLU A 49 -3.52 4.77 6.50
CA GLU A 49 -4.29 5.75 5.76
C GLU A 49 -5.71 5.28 5.51
N LEU A 50 -5.87 4.02 5.16
CA LEU A 50 -7.21 3.47 4.95
C LEU A 50 -8.01 3.48 6.24
N ASP A 51 -7.36 3.17 7.34
CA ASP A 51 -8.03 3.17 8.64
C ASP A 51 -8.52 4.55 9.03
N SER A 52 -7.74 5.58 8.71
CA SER A 52 -8.07 6.93 9.12
C SER A 52 -9.33 7.45 8.44
N VAL A 53 -9.77 6.80 7.36
CA VAL A 53 -10.96 7.21 6.63
C VAL A 53 -12.20 6.46 7.08
N ASN A 54 -11.99 5.33 7.75
CA ASN A 54 -13.10 4.48 8.17
C ASN A 54 -13.65 4.86 9.54
N VAL A 55 -13.34 6.01 10.00
CA VAL A 55 -13.76 6.43 11.34
C VAL A 55 -15.20 6.96 11.35
#